data_28e50f98beff9683dfad3322e4bdda9f
#
_entry.id   28e50f98beff9683dfad3322e4bdda9f
#
_cell.length_a   1.000
_cell.length_b   1.000
_cell.length_c   1.000
_cell.angle_alpha   90.00
_cell.angle_beta   90.00
_cell.angle_gamma   90.00
#
_symmetry.space_group_name_H-M   'P 1'
#
loop_
_entity.id
_entity.type
_entity.pdbx_description
1 polymer ?
#
loop_
_entity_poly.entity_id
_entity_poly.type
_entity_poly.pdbx_seq_one_letter_code
_entity_poly.pdbx_strand_id
1 'polypeptide(L)'
;MNDFITVVGGGLAGSEATYQIAKRGIKVKLYEMKPNNFSPAHSNNNLAEIVCSNSFKSNLHTNACGLLKEELRSLNSLLIKIADETAVPAGQALAVDREVFSKKVTEALENMENVEIIRKEIGKNGLSIESIAKDGIVIIATGPLTSDALSKQILELTGEDDLHFYDAAAPIIFKDSIDMNIAFYGNRYEQERAKDEDVEEWKAKQKNDGDASYINLPMNKEEYEHFWNELVNAEVVELHQFEKREIFEGCMPVEVMAKRGIDTLRYGPLKPMGFTDPRTGYRPYALVQLRQDNKDATIYNIVGFQTNLKFGEQKRVFSMIPGLENAEFAKYGVMHRNTFINSTKLLDRTYQLKKNKNIYFAGQITGVEGYVESISSGLVAGINAVKQLKQEEKIEFSEYTMIGALAQYISTPNEKFQPMNANYGILPELEGKKISDKKLKYGNLSDRALEKLNSQNIAKI
;
A
#
# COMPACT_ATOMS: atom_id res chain seq x y z
N MET A 1 -29.74 11.94 18.06
CA MET A 1 -28.76 11.41 17.12
C MET A 1 -29.19 10.00 16.72
N ASN A 2 -29.04 9.65 15.46
CA ASN A 2 -29.32 8.29 15.01
C ASN A 2 -28.38 7.29 15.69
N ASP A 3 -28.82 6.05 15.86
CA ASP A 3 -28.07 4.96 16.52
C ASP A 3 -27.08 4.24 15.59
N PHE A 4 -26.69 4.88 14.47
CA PHE A 4 -25.78 4.34 13.46
C PHE A 4 -24.73 5.35 13.01
N ILE A 5 -23.63 4.82 12.45
CA ILE A 5 -22.57 5.59 11.78
C ILE A 5 -22.55 5.22 10.31
N THR A 6 -22.37 6.20 9.44
CA THR A 6 -22.23 5.98 7.99
C THR A 6 -20.75 5.96 7.60
N VAL A 7 -20.37 4.99 6.81
CA VAL A 7 -19.03 4.89 6.18
C VAL A 7 -19.21 4.97 4.66
N VAL A 8 -18.43 5.82 4.00
CA VAL A 8 -18.47 6.02 2.54
C VAL A 8 -17.17 5.52 1.95
N GLY A 9 -17.26 4.46 1.14
CA GLY A 9 -16.12 3.76 0.52
C GLY A 9 -15.75 2.48 1.26
N GLY A 10 -15.88 1.34 0.59
CA GLY A 10 -15.57 0.00 1.09
C GLY A 10 -14.13 -0.46 0.79
N GLY A 11 -13.17 0.48 0.66
CA GLY A 11 -11.75 0.18 0.56
C GLY A 11 -11.13 -0.26 1.89
N LEU A 12 -9.78 -0.33 1.97
CA LEU A 12 -9.07 -0.78 3.17
C LEU A 12 -9.46 0.02 4.42
N ALA A 13 -9.42 1.36 4.34
CA ALA A 13 -9.74 2.22 5.47
C ALA A 13 -11.22 2.12 5.88
N GLY A 14 -12.15 2.13 4.92
CA GLY A 14 -13.58 2.06 5.22
C GLY A 14 -14.01 0.69 5.75
N SER A 15 -13.43 -0.39 5.24
CA SER A 15 -13.68 -1.75 5.75
C SER A 15 -13.17 -1.90 7.19
N GLU A 16 -11.98 -1.38 7.50
CA GLU A 16 -11.46 -1.40 8.89
C GLU A 16 -12.31 -0.52 9.80
N ALA A 17 -12.68 0.71 9.38
CA ALA A 17 -13.56 1.59 10.15
C ALA A 17 -14.92 0.91 10.44
N THR A 18 -15.53 0.30 9.42
CA THR A 18 -16.79 -0.44 9.55
C THR A 18 -16.69 -1.55 10.61
N TYR A 19 -15.62 -2.36 10.54
CA TYR A 19 -15.39 -3.39 11.54
C TYR A 19 -15.21 -2.82 12.95
N GLN A 20 -14.38 -1.76 13.08
CA GLN A 20 -14.11 -1.16 14.39
C GLN A 20 -15.38 -0.56 15.03
N ILE A 21 -16.30 -0.04 14.23
CA ILE A 21 -17.59 0.46 14.68
C ILE A 21 -18.51 -0.70 15.06
N ALA A 22 -18.66 -1.67 14.17
CA ALA A 22 -19.60 -2.78 14.33
C ALA A 22 -19.24 -3.68 15.52
N LYS A 23 -17.96 -4.00 15.73
CA LYS A 23 -17.54 -4.82 16.87
C LYS A 23 -17.79 -4.17 18.24
N ARG A 24 -18.02 -2.83 18.25
CA ARG A 24 -18.42 -2.07 19.46
C ARG A 24 -19.93 -1.94 19.62
N GLY A 25 -20.70 -2.74 18.87
CA GLY A 25 -22.16 -2.84 18.97
C GLY A 25 -22.93 -1.71 18.30
N ILE A 26 -22.28 -0.85 17.50
CA ILE A 26 -22.94 0.24 16.78
C ILE A 26 -23.32 -0.23 15.37
N LYS A 27 -24.51 0.14 14.93
CA LYS A 27 -24.96 -0.10 13.56
C LYS A 27 -24.14 0.71 12.55
N VAL A 28 -23.81 0.10 11.41
CA VAL A 28 -23.04 0.74 10.34
C VAL A 28 -23.77 0.65 9.00
N LYS A 29 -23.84 1.78 8.30
CA LYS A 29 -24.25 1.84 6.89
C LYS A 29 -22.98 2.08 6.06
N LEU A 30 -22.50 1.03 5.38
CA LEU A 30 -21.35 1.11 4.49
C LEU A 30 -21.80 1.31 3.05
N TYR A 31 -21.52 2.50 2.49
CA TYR A 31 -21.78 2.80 1.09
C TYR A 31 -20.57 2.41 0.23
N GLU A 32 -20.78 1.57 -0.79
CA GLU A 32 -19.78 1.17 -1.76
C GLU A 32 -20.36 1.27 -3.18
N MET A 33 -19.64 1.94 -4.07
CA MET A 33 -20.11 2.17 -5.44
C MET A 33 -20.11 0.92 -6.32
N LYS A 34 -19.22 -0.06 -6.03
CA LYS A 34 -19.19 -1.35 -6.75
C LYS A 34 -20.35 -2.24 -6.34
N PRO A 35 -20.95 -3.02 -7.25
CA PRO A 35 -20.58 -3.25 -8.65
C PRO A 35 -21.16 -2.25 -9.64
N ASN A 36 -21.98 -1.28 -9.19
CA ASN A 36 -22.70 -0.37 -10.09
C ASN A 36 -21.77 0.62 -10.81
N ASN A 37 -20.65 0.98 -10.18
CA ASN A 37 -19.60 1.81 -10.76
C ASN A 37 -18.22 1.35 -10.28
N PHE A 38 -17.20 1.44 -11.15
CA PHE A 38 -15.82 1.05 -10.85
C PHE A 38 -14.90 2.24 -11.04
N SER A 39 -13.88 2.33 -10.21
CA SER A 39 -12.75 3.20 -10.51
C SER A 39 -11.87 2.56 -11.60
N PRO A 40 -10.98 3.31 -12.25
CA PRO A 40 -10.10 2.76 -13.29
C PRO A 40 -9.19 1.61 -12.85
N ALA A 41 -8.94 1.45 -11.54
CA ALA A 41 -8.04 0.43 -11.01
C ALA A 41 -8.75 -0.81 -10.45
N HIS A 42 -10.01 -0.70 -10.06
CA HIS A 42 -10.77 -1.79 -9.46
C HIS A 42 -11.42 -2.67 -10.53
N SER A 43 -11.51 -3.96 -10.26
CA SER A 43 -11.98 -4.98 -11.22
C SER A 43 -12.93 -6.01 -10.64
N ASN A 44 -13.03 -6.13 -9.31
CA ASN A 44 -13.95 -7.08 -8.67
C ASN A 44 -14.95 -6.37 -7.73
N ASN A 45 -16.00 -7.08 -7.33
CA ASN A 45 -17.10 -6.55 -6.52
C ASN A 45 -16.81 -6.53 -5.02
N ASN A 46 -15.69 -7.14 -4.59
CA ASN A 46 -15.35 -7.28 -3.19
C ASN A 46 -14.95 -5.95 -2.57
N LEU A 47 -15.09 -5.87 -1.26
CA LEU A 47 -14.53 -4.81 -0.43
C LEU A 47 -13.01 -4.98 -0.29
N ALA A 48 -12.31 -3.92 0.11
CA ALA A 48 -10.87 -3.92 0.37
C ALA A 48 -10.01 -4.51 -0.79
N GLU A 49 -10.45 -4.34 -2.04
CA GLU A 49 -9.65 -4.73 -3.21
C GLU A 49 -8.34 -3.95 -3.24
N ILE A 50 -7.20 -4.67 -3.30
CA ILE A 50 -5.87 -4.07 -3.41
C ILE A 50 -5.41 -4.05 -4.86
N VAL A 51 -5.02 -2.89 -5.37
CA VAL A 51 -4.89 -2.64 -6.82
C VAL A 51 -3.47 -2.41 -7.32
N CYS A 52 -2.59 -1.80 -6.52
CA CYS A 52 -1.23 -1.46 -6.94
C CYS A 52 -0.28 -2.67 -6.83
N SER A 53 -0.17 -3.26 -5.64
CA SER A 53 0.72 -4.36 -5.31
C SER A 53 0.00 -5.28 -4.33
N ASN A 54 0.38 -6.56 -4.25
CA ASN A 54 -0.15 -7.45 -3.23
C ASN A 54 0.63 -7.39 -1.90
N SER A 55 1.58 -6.47 -1.77
CA SER A 55 2.46 -6.36 -0.60
C SER A 55 1.99 -5.31 0.40
N PHE A 56 1.90 -5.71 1.65
CA PHE A 56 1.77 -4.85 2.83
C PHE A 56 3.13 -4.42 3.38
N LYS A 57 4.18 -4.43 2.54
CA LYS A 57 5.57 -4.08 2.87
C LYS A 57 6.19 -4.99 3.94
N SER A 58 7.35 -4.59 4.48
CA SER A 58 8.12 -5.38 5.46
C SER A 58 7.30 -5.75 6.70
N ASN A 59 7.45 -6.99 7.16
CA ASN A 59 6.85 -7.50 8.39
C ASN A 59 7.83 -7.54 9.58
N LEU A 60 9.05 -7.00 9.39
CA LEU A 60 10.07 -6.99 10.44
C LEU A 60 9.76 -5.97 11.52
N HIS A 61 9.93 -6.36 12.78
CA HIS A 61 9.82 -5.49 13.96
C HIS A 61 10.73 -4.24 13.87
N THR A 62 11.89 -4.35 13.26
CA THR A 62 12.85 -3.26 13.06
C THR A 62 12.56 -2.41 11.82
N ASN A 63 11.37 -2.53 11.24
CA ASN A 63 10.90 -1.73 10.11
C ASN A 63 9.61 -1.00 10.49
N ALA A 64 9.49 0.26 10.12
CA ALA A 64 8.34 1.09 10.50
C ALA A 64 6.97 0.53 10.04
N CYS A 65 6.91 -0.08 8.84
CA CYS A 65 5.70 -0.76 8.39
C CYS A 65 5.41 -2.06 9.17
N GLY A 66 6.46 -2.74 9.66
CA GLY A 66 6.33 -3.88 10.56
C GLY A 66 5.79 -3.45 11.91
N LEU A 67 6.37 -2.41 12.51
CA LEU A 67 5.86 -1.80 13.74
C LEU A 67 4.37 -1.43 13.63
N LEU A 68 3.99 -0.72 12.57
CA LEU A 68 2.58 -0.32 12.36
C LEU A 68 1.64 -1.53 12.30
N LYS A 69 2.07 -2.64 11.67
CA LYS A 69 1.29 -3.89 11.67
C LYS A 69 1.18 -4.53 13.05
N GLU A 70 2.24 -4.50 13.86
CA GLU A 70 2.21 -5.01 15.23
C GLU A 70 1.28 -4.17 16.12
N GLU A 71 1.30 -2.86 15.96
CA GLU A 71 0.35 -1.96 16.64
C GLU A 71 -1.10 -2.30 16.26
N LEU A 72 -1.38 -2.50 14.97
CA LEU A 72 -2.71 -2.87 14.47
C LEU A 72 -3.15 -4.27 14.92
N ARG A 73 -2.24 -5.24 14.99
CA ARG A 73 -2.51 -6.59 15.57
C ARG A 73 -2.91 -6.46 17.05
N SER A 74 -2.17 -5.66 17.82
CA SER A 74 -2.45 -5.40 19.23
C SER A 74 -3.82 -4.75 19.45
N LEU A 75 -4.33 -4.00 18.46
CA LEU A 75 -5.64 -3.35 18.48
C LEU A 75 -6.75 -4.20 17.84
N ASN A 76 -6.47 -5.46 17.50
CA ASN A 76 -7.40 -6.38 16.86
C ASN A 76 -7.97 -5.82 15.52
N SER A 77 -7.10 -5.35 14.64
CA SER A 77 -7.47 -5.00 13.27
C SER A 77 -7.94 -6.24 12.49
N LEU A 78 -9.12 -6.15 11.88
CA LEU A 78 -9.67 -7.23 11.04
C LEU A 78 -8.79 -7.45 9.80
N LEU A 79 -8.43 -6.35 9.12
CA LEU A 79 -7.76 -6.44 7.84
C LEU A 79 -6.34 -6.98 7.98
N ILE A 80 -5.62 -6.63 9.05
CA ILE A 80 -4.30 -7.21 9.30
C ILE A 80 -4.40 -8.69 9.66
N LYS A 81 -5.40 -9.09 10.45
CA LYS A 81 -5.66 -10.51 10.73
C LYS A 81 -5.91 -11.30 9.44
N ILE A 82 -6.78 -10.79 8.56
CA ILE A 82 -7.07 -11.46 7.28
C ILE A 82 -5.84 -11.44 6.36
N ALA A 83 -5.03 -10.38 6.38
CA ALA A 83 -3.78 -10.34 5.63
C ALA A 83 -2.79 -11.43 6.08
N ASP A 84 -2.66 -11.65 7.39
CA ASP A 84 -1.84 -12.75 7.94
C ASP A 84 -2.38 -14.14 7.53
N GLU A 85 -3.72 -14.32 7.49
CA GLU A 85 -4.36 -15.57 7.09
C GLU A 85 -4.28 -15.87 5.57
N THR A 86 -4.10 -14.84 4.76
CA THR A 86 -4.06 -14.95 3.28
C THR A 86 -2.68 -14.70 2.71
N ALA A 87 -1.66 -14.74 3.58
CA ALA A 87 -0.28 -14.50 3.22
C ALA A 87 0.22 -15.48 2.16
N VAL A 88 0.99 -14.96 1.22
CA VAL A 88 1.76 -15.72 0.23
C VAL A 88 3.25 -15.49 0.45
N PRO A 89 4.12 -16.40 0.00
CA PRO A 89 5.57 -16.25 0.17
C PRO A 89 6.10 -14.91 -0.40
N ALA A 90 6.76 -14.13 0.44
CA ALA A 90 7.32 -12.82 0.06
C ALA A 90 8.55 -12.44 0.91
N GLY A 91 9.35 -13.42 1.38
CA GLY A 91 10.52 -13.18 2.22
C GLY A 91 10.16 -12.44 3.50
N GLN A 92 10.74 -11.27 3.72
CA GLN A 92 10.50 -10.45 4.92
C GLN A 92 9.27 -9.52 4.80
N ALA A 93 8.55 -9.54 3.68
CA ALA A 93 7.34 -8.77 3.48
C ALA A 93 6.10 -9.61 3.79
N LEU A 94 5.02 -8.94 4.22
CA LEU A 94 3.69 -9.51 4.21
C LEU A 94 3.07 -9.24 2.83
N ALA A 95 2.92 -10.25 2.01
CA ALA A 95 2.16 -10.20 0.77
C ALA A 95 0.97 -11.15 0.85
N VAL A 96 -0.11 -10.85 0.18
CA VAL A 96 -1.36 -11.62 0.25
C VAL A 96 -1.82 -12.09 -1.12
N ASP A 97 -2.59 -13.16 -1.15
CA ASP A 97 -3.45 -13.47 -2.29
C ASP A 97 -4.57 -12.42 -2.36
N ARG A 98 -4.57 -11.60 -3.43
CA ARG A 98 -5.47 -10.43 -3.54
C ARG A 98 -6.94 -10.79 -3.54
N GLU A 99 -7.29 -11.85 -4.26
CA GLU A 99 -8.68 -12.27 -4.42
C GLU A 99 -9.21 -12.90 -3.14
N VAL A 100 -8.42 -13.79 -2.53
CA VAL A 100 -8.77 -14.43 -1.27
C VAL A 100 -8.87 -13.40 -0.14
N PHE A 101 -7.95 -12.42 -0.09
CA PHE A 101 -7.97 -11.35 0.89
C PHE A 101 -9.25 -10.53 0.81
N SER A 102 -9.55 -9.96 -0.37
CA SER A 102 -10.72 -9.11 -0.56
C SER A 102 -12.05 -9.86 -0.36
N LYS A 103 -12.11 -11.13 -0.77
CA LYS A 103 -13.25 -12.00 -0.53
C LYS A 103 -13.49 -12.24 0.95
N LYS A 104 -12.45 -12.62 1.71
CA LYS A 104 -12.56 -12.84 3.17
C LYS A 104 -12.95 -11.57 3.93
N VAL A 105 -12.43 -10.39 3.54
CA VAL A 105 -12.85 -9.12 4.16
C VAL A 105 -14.33 -8.86 3.90
N THR A 106 -14.80 -9.10 2.67
CA THR A 106 -16.21 -8.93 2.31
C THR A 106 -17.11 -9.83 3.13
N GLU A 107 -16.81 -11.14 3.15
CA GLU A 107 -17.55 -12.15 3.92
C GLU A 107 -17.57 -11.83 5.42
N ALA A 108 -16.45 -11.37 5.97
CA ALA A 108 -16.37 -11.01 7.39
C ALA A 108 -17.31 -9.85 7.75
N LEU A 109 -17.42 -8.84 6.90
CA LEU A 109 -18.31 -7.69 7.15
C LEU A 109 -19.78 -8.00 6.84
N GLU A 110 -20.07 -8.79 5.79
CA GLU A 110 -21.43 -9.25 5.45
C GLU A 110 -22.03 -10.13 6.54
N ASN A 111 -21.22 -10.88 7.28
CA ASN A 111 -21.65 -11.73 8.39
C ASN A 111 -21.90 -10.99 9.71
N MET A 112 -21.63 -9.68 9.78
CA MET A 112 -21.91 -8.88 10.99
C MET A 112 -23.37 -8.35 10.94
N GLU A 113 -24.22 -8.76 11.88
CA GLU A 113 -25.66 -8.43 11.91
C GLU A 113 -25.94 -6.92 11.95
N ASN A 114 -25.01 -6.12 12.47
CA ASN A 114 -25.15 -4.67 12.58
C ASN A 114 -24.44 -3.90 11.46
N VAL A 115 -24.04 -4.56 10.36
CA VAL A 115 -23.47 -3.94 9.17
C VAL A 115 -24.44 -4.06 8.00
N GLU A 116 -24.81 -2.91 7.45
CA GLU A 116 -25.61 -2.82 6.22
C GLU A 116 -24.72 -2.32 5.08
N ILE A 117 -24.44 -3.16 4.09
CA ILE A 117 -23.67 -2.79 2.90
C ILE A 117 -24.62 -2.28 1.82
N ILE A 118 -24.51 -1.01 1.49
CA ILE A 118 -25.35 -0.33 0.51
C ILE A 118 -24.56 -0.08 -0.76
N ARG A 119 -24.88 -0.81 -1.81
CA ARG A 119 -24.20 -0.74 -3.11
C ARG A 119 -24.70 0.46 -3.92
N LYS A 120 -24.31 1.67 -3.49
CA LYS A 120 -24.67 2.94 -4.13
C LYS A 120 -23.52 3.93 -4.06
N GLU A 121 -23.39 4.76 -5.10
CA GLU A 121 -22.42 5.85 -5.17
C GLU A 121 -23.00 7.11 -4.49
N ILE A 122 -22.25 7.66 -3.55
CA ILE A 122 -22.54 8.98 -2.96
C ILE A 122 -22.05 10.06 -3.94
N GLY A 123 -22.82 11.13 -4.03
CA GLY A 123 -22.60 12.21 -4.99
C GLY A 123 -23.53 12.16 -6.20
N LYS A 124 -24.32 11.09 -6.35
CA LYS A 124 -25.30 10.90 -7.43
C LYS A 124 -26.71 10.69 -6.90
N ASN A 125 -27.71 10.92 -7.75
CA ASN A 125 -29.12 10.62 -7.49
C ASN A 125 -29.69 11.25 -6.19
N GLY A 126 -29.23 12.46 -5.84
CA GLY A 126 -29.71 13.17 -4.65
C GLY A 126 -29.05 12.75 -3.32
N LEU A 127 -28.16 11.77 -3.33
CA LEU A 127 -27.36 11.39 -2.16
C LEU A 127 -26.13 12.30 -2.08
N SER A 128 -26.02 13.09 -0.99
CA SER A 128 -24.88 13.99 -0.77
C SER A 128 -24.25 13.75 0.60
N ILE A 129 -22.95 14.13 0.73
CA ILE A 129 -22.25 14.11 2.03
C ILE A 129 -23.04 14.95 3.05
N GLU A 130 -23.51 16.12 2.64
CA GLU A 130 -24.25 17.03 3.53
C GLU A 130 -25.54 16.38 4.03
N SER A 131 -26.32 15.72 3.16
CA SER A 131 -27.55 15.04 3.55
C SER A 131 -27.29 13.93 4.57
N ILE A 132 -26.26 13.12 4.35
CA ILE A 132 -25.90 12.01 5.25
C ILE A 132 -25.35 12.53 6.58
N ALA A 133 -24.56 13.62 6.55
CA ALA A 133 -23.99 14.22 7.77
C ALA A 133 -25.04 14.94 8.65
N LYS A 134 -26.18 15.35 8.08
CA LYS A 134 -27.33 15.81 8.87
C LYS A 134 -27.98 14.67 9.67
N ASP A 135 -27.91 13.46 9.14
CA ASP A 135 -28.47 12.27 9.78
C ASP A 135 -27.59 11.68 10.88
N GLY A 136 -26.31 12.04 10.95
CA GLY A 136 -25.39 11.52 11.95
C GLY A 136 -23.91 11.64 11.60
N ILE A 137 -23.10 10.75 12.20
CA ILE A 137 -21.66 10.74 11.99
C ILE A 137 -21.34 10.02 10.68
N VAL A 138 -20.43 10.61 9.89
CA VAL A 138 -19.98 10.09 8.59
C VAL A 138 -18.47 9.96 8.57
N ILE A 139 -17.97 8.82 8.08
CA ILE A 139 -16.54 8.62 7.76
C ILE A 139 -16.38 8.53 6.24
N ILE A 140 -15.64 9.46 5.64
CA ILE A 140 -15.29 9.46 4.21
C ILE A 140 -13.98 8.72 4.04
N ALA A 141 -14.05 7.51 3.43
CA ALA A 141 -12.94 6.58 3.29
C ALA A 141 -12.80 6.08 1.84
N THR A 142 -12.99 6.97 0.87
CA THR A 142 -13.10 6.64 -0.56
C THR A 142 -11.75 6.44 -1.25
N GLY A 143 -10.66 6.65 -0.51
CA GLY A 143 -9.30 6.42 -0.99
C GLY A 143 -8.87 7.41 -2.08
N PRO A 144 -7.81 7.08 -2.84
CA PRO A 144 -7.20 8.00 -3.80
C PRO A 144 -7.99 8.11 -5.11
N LEU A 145 -8.84 7.13 -5.40
CA LEU A 145 -9.64 7.06 -6.64
C LEU A 145 -11.11 7.41 -6.38
N THR A 146 -11.32 8.45 -5.57
CA THR A 146 -12.64 9.02 -5.30
C THR A 146 -13.31 9.46 -6.61
N SER A 147 -14.62 9.15 -6.78
CA SER A 147 -15.34 9.52 -7.99
C SER A 147 -15.45 11.04 -8.15
N ASP A 148 -15.53 11.53 -9.39
CA ASP A 148 -15.62 12.97 -9.68
C ASP A 148 -16.81 13.64 -8.99
N ALA A 149 -17.96 12.94 -8.91
CA ALA A 149 -19.16 13.44 -8.27
C ALA A 149 -18.96 13.67 -6.77
N LEU A 150 -18.22 12.77 -6.11
CA LEU A 150 -17.94 12.88 -4.69
C LEU A 150 -16.76 13.82 -4.42
N SER A 151 -15.73 13.84 -5.26
CA SER A 151 -14.63 14.80 -5.18
C SER A 151 -15.12 16.24 -5.21
N LYS A 152 -16.07 16.55 -6.09
CA LYS A 152 -16.70 17.88 -6.14
C LYS A 152 -17.37 18.26 -4.82
N GLN A 153 -18.09 17.33 -4.18
CA GLN A 153 -18.72 17.58 -2.88
C GLN A 153 -17.70 17.74 -1.75
N ILE A 154 -16.57 17.02 -1.83
CA ILE A 154 -15.47 17.18 -0.86
C ILE A 154 -14.85 18.56 -1.00
N LEU A 155 -14.61 19.06 -2.23
CA LEU A 155 -14.14 20.43 -2.48
C LEU A 155 -15.09 21.47 -1.87
N GLU A 156 -16.39 21.34 -2.15
CA GLU A 156 -17.42 22.24 -1.61
C GLU A 156 -17.44 22.22 -0.06
N LEU A 157 -17.29 21.04 0.54
CA LEU A 157 -17.26 20.84 1.98
C LEU A 157 -16.01 21.42 2.65
N THR A 158 -14.85 21.24 2.04
CA THR A 158 -13.56 21.65 2.61
C THR A 158 -13.22 23.10 2.32
N GLY A 159 -13.67 23.62 1.17
CA GLY A 159 -13.34 24.95 0.67
C GLY A 159 -11.88 25.08 0.25
N GLU A 160 -11.18 23.97 0.03
CA GLU A 160 -9.78 23.89 -0.39
C GLU A 160 -9.70 23.12 -1.70
N ASP A 161 -8.78 23.49 -2.59
CA ASP A 161 -8.50 22.73 -3.80
C ASP A 161 -7.92 21.35 -3.45
N ASP A 162 -8.32 20.34 -4.21
CA ASP A 162 -7.77 18.99 -4.08
C ASP A 162 -6.31 19.00 -4.49
N LEU A 163 -5.50 18.30 -3.71
CA LEU A 163 -4.12 17.99 -4.06
C LEU A 163 -4.10 16.65 -4.80
N HIS A 164 -3.27 16.58 -5.82
CA HIS A 164 -3.14 15.40 -6.64
C HIS A 164 -1.70 14.94 -6.73
N PHE A 165 -1.51 13.62 -6.77
CA PHE A 165 -0.27 13.00 -7.19
C PHE A 165 -0.55 11.81 -8.11
N TYR A 166 0.45 11.38 -8.87
CA TYR A 166 0.34 10.25 -9.75
C TYR A 166 0.99 9.01 -9.12
N ASP A 167 0.28 7.91 -9.16
CA ASP A 167 0.71 6.58 -8.73
C ASP A 167 0.60 5.60 -9.88
N ALA A 168 1.52 4.65 -9.98
CA ALA A 168 1.54 3.66 -11.03
C ALA A 168 1.51 2.24 -10.45
N ALA A 169 0.77 1.35 -11.11
CA ALA A 169 0.77 -0.07 -10.84
C ALA A 169 1.84 -0.79 -11.67
N ALA A 170 2.42 -1.83 -11.12
CA ALA A 170 3.33 -2.73 -11.83
C ALA A 170 2.57 -3.83 -12.57
N PRO A 171 3.08 -4.34 -13.71
CA PRO A 171 2.45 -5.44 -14.42
C PRO A 171 2.57 -6.76 -13.69
N ILE A 172 1.63 -7.66 -14.02
CA ILE A 172 1.58 -9.04 -13.52
C ILE A 172 1.68 -9.97 -14.74
N ILE A 173 2.52 -11.00 -14.63
CA ILE A 173 2.78 -11.99 -15.70
C ILE A 173 2.40 -13.39 -15.25
N PHE A 174 2.08 -14.27 -16.22
CA PHE A 174 1.85 -15.68 -15.95
C PHE A 174 3.18 -16.42 -15.77
N LYS A 175 3.25 -17.30 -14.76
CA LYS A 175 4.43 -18.10 -14.46
C LYS A 175 4.90 -18.96 -15.63
N ASP A 176 3.96 -19.60 -16.32
CA ASP A 176 4.24 -20.53 -17.41
C ASP A 176 4.89 -19.87 -18.63
N SER A 177 4.87 -18.52 -18.69
CA SER A 177 5.51 -17.73 -19.73
C SER A 177 6.93 -17.26 -19.37
N ILE A 178 7.43 -17.63 -18.19
CA ILE A 178 8.80 -17.30 -17.71
C ILE A 178 9.75 -18.41 -18.12
N ASP A 179 10.86 -18.07 -18.78
CA ASP A 179 11.90 -19.05 -19.08
C ASP A 179 12.74 -19.37 -17.83
N MET A 180 12.43 -20.49 -17.19
CA MET A 180 13.14 -20.97 -16.00
C MET A 180 14.54 -21.55 -16.27
N ASN A 181 15.01 -21.64 -17.53
CA ASN A 181 16.41 -21.91 -17.84
C ASN A 181 17.29 -20.67 -17.60
N ILE A 182 16.69 -19.49 -17.66
CA ILE A 182 17.35 -18.19 -17.39
C ILE A 182 17.05 -17.73 -15.98
N ALA A 183 15.78 -17.77 -15.58
CA ALA A 183 15.31 -17.38 -14.27
C ALA A 183 15.69 -18.42 -13.19
N PHE A 184 15.79 -17.95 -11.95
CA PHE A 184 16.03 -18.83 -10.81
C PHE A 184 15.25 -18.39 -9.57
N TYR A 185 14.88 -19.35 -8.74
CA TYR A 185 14.31 -19.09 -7.42
C TYR A 185 15.40 -18.65 -6.45
N GLY A 186 15.13 -17.63 -5.62
CA GLY A 186 16.09 -17.18 -4.62
C GLY A 186 15.62 -15.99 -3.80
N ASN A 187 16.02 -15.99 -2.54
CA ASN A 187 15.85 -14.86 -1.64
C ASN A 187 17.19 -14.11 -1.48
N ARG A 188 17.09 -12.80 -1.29
CA ARG A 188 18.29 -11.95 -1.14
C ARG A 188 19.13 -12.36 0.07
N TYR A 189 20.44 -12.54 -0.13
CA TYR A 189 21.46 -12.97 0.81
C TYR A 189 21.42 -14.45 1.26
N GLU A 190 20.44 -15.25 0.82
CA GLU A 190 20.35 -16.66 1.21
C GLU A 190 21.20 -17.58 0.31
N GLN A 191 21.36 -17.20 -0.95
CA GLN A 191 22.09 -18.00 -1.96
C GLN A 191 23.28 -17.24 -2.56
N GLU A 192 23.80 -16.26 -1.84
CA GLU A 192 24.97 -15.52 -2.31
C GLU A 192 26.23 -16.38 -2.12
N ARG A 193 26.98 -16.64 -3.20
CA ARG A 193 28.24 -17.37 -3.14
C ARG A 193 29.27 -16.59 -2.33
N ALA A 194 29.94 -17.27 -1.39
CA ALA A 194 31.03 -16.68 -0.65
C ALA A 194 32.24 -16.38 -1.59
N LYS A 195 33.01 -15.34 -1.29
CA LYS A 195 34.10 -14.89 -2.16
C LYS A 195 35.16 -15.99 -2.39
N ASP A 196 35.39 -16.80 -1.38
CA ASP A 196 36.42 -17.83 -1.36
C ASP A 196 35.89 -19.22 -1.74
N GLU A 197 34.57 -19.34 -2.04
CA GLU A 197 33.96 -20.60 -2.44
C GLU A 197 34.18 -20.86 -3.94
N ASP A 198 34.57 -22.10 -4.28
CA ASP A 198 34.70 -22.49 -5.68
C ASP A 198 33.39 -22.39 -6.45
N VAL A 199 33.47 -21.89 -7.69
CA VAL A 199 32.28 -21.62 -8.51
C VAL A 199 31.52 -22.89 -8.86
N GLU A 200 32.24 -23.95 -9.27
CA GLU A 200 31.59 -25.19 -9.71
C GLU A 200 31.05 -26.00 -8.54
N GLU A 201 31.76 -25.97 -7.38
CA GLU A 201 31.24 -26.56 -6.15
C GLU A 201 29.99 -25.84 -5.66
N TRP A 202 29.94 -24.49 -5.74
CA TRP A 202 28.78 -23.71 -5.38
C TRP A 202 27.59 -24.00 -6.32
N LYS A 203 27.80 -24.01 -7.64
CA LYS A 203 26.76 -24.34 -8.63
C LYS A 203 26.18 -25.73 -8.40
N ALA A 204 27.02 -26.72 -8.09
CA ALA A 204 26.56 -28.09 -7.82
C ALA A 204 25.61 -28.21 -6.60
N LYS A 205 25.70 -27.27 -5.68
CA LYS A 205 24.83 -27.21 -4.49
C LYS A 205 23.51 -26.48 -4.74
N GLN A 206 23.38 -25.72 -5.86
CA GLN A 206 22.19 -24.92 -6.10
C GLN A 206 21.02 -25.81 -6.51
N LYS A 207 19.86 -25.51 -5.92
CA LYS A 207 18.57 -26.11 -6.26
C LYS A 207 17.63 -25.03 -6.77
N ASN A 208 17.02 -25.26 -7.91
CA ASN A 208 15.97 -24.39 -8.46
C ASN A 208 14.60 -25.02 -8.22
N ASP A 209 14.30 -25.34 -6.96
CA ASP A 209 13.19 -26.19 -6.53
C ASP A 209 11.91 -25.45 -6.11
N GLY A 210 11.89 -24.12 -6.21
CA GLY A 210 10.70 -23.33 -5.96
C GLY A 210 10.46 -22.93 -4.50
N ASP A 211 11.34 -23.29 -3.57
CA ASP A 211 11.18 -22.96 -2.14
C ASP A 211 11.43 -21.49 -1.79
N ALA A 212 11.91 -20.68 -2.73
CA ALA A 212 12.17 -19.26 -2.50
C ALA A 212 10.96 -18.39 -2.86
N SER A 213 10.84 -17.26 -2.18
CA SER A 213 9.72 -16.32 -2.32
C SER A 213 9.73 -15.49 -3.62
N TYR A 214 10.87 -15.49 -4.35
CA TYR A 214 11.06 -14.70 -5.56
C TYR A 214 11.63 -15.54 -6.68
N ILE A 215 11.19 -15.23 -7.91
CA ILE A 215 11.88 -15.62 -9.14
C ILE A 215 12.77 -14.44 -9.54
N ASN A 216 14.01 -14.69 -9.88
CA ASN A 216 15.02 -13.69 -10.20
C ASN A 216 15.47 -13.83 -11.66
N LEU A 217 15.55 -12.71 -12.35
CA LEU A 217 15.93 -12.59 -13.76
C LEU A 217 17.24 -11.78 -13.85
N PRO A 218 18.39 -12.45 -13.97
CA PRO A 218 19.67 -11.78 -14.01
C PRO A 218 19.96 -11.21 -15.40
N MET A 219 20.60 -10.05 -15.43
CA MET A 219 21.05 -9.37 -16.64
C MET A 219 22.55 -9.13 -16.57
N ASN A 220 23.24 -9.34 -17.69
CA ASN A 220 24.60 -8.84 -17.89
C ASN A 220 24.59 -7.34 -18.24
N LYS A 221 25.77 -6.76 -18.47
CA LYS A 221 25.90 -5.33 -18.74
C LYS A 221 25.24 -4.92 -20.05
N GLU A 222 25.45 -5.68 -21.10
CA GLU A 222 24.95 -5.37 -22.45
C GLU A 222 23.42 -5.50 -22.51
N GLU A 223 22.87 -6.54 -21.91
CA GLU A 223 21.42 -6.75 -21.77
C GLU A 223 20.75 -5.60 -20.99
N TYR A 224 21.38 -5.18 -19.88
CA TYR A 224 20.88 -4.08 -19.08
C TYR A 224 20.93 -2.74 -19.81
N GLU A 225 22.06 -2.41 -20.45
CA GLU A 225 22.23 -1.14 -21.18
C GLU A 225 21.25 -1.04 -22.36
N HIS A 226 21.03 -2.17 -23.06
CA HIS A 226 20.02 -2.24 -24.12
C HIS A 226 18.61 -2.03 -23.56
N PHE A 227 18.22 -2.78 -22.53
CA PHE A 227 16.94 -2.61 -21.84
C PHE A 227 16.74 -1.18 -21.34
N TRP A 228 17.75 -0.60 -20.67
CA TRP A 228 17.68 0.76 -20.15
C TRP A 228 17.45 1.80 -21.25
N ASN A 229 18.18 1.68 -22.36
CA ASN A 229 18.03 2.59 -23.49
C ASN A 229 16.62 2.54 -24.10
N GLU A 230 16.08 1.34 -24.30
CA GLU A 230 14.74 1.16 -24.83
C GLU A 230 13.66 1.66 -23.84
N LEU A 231 13.86 1.44 -22.55
CA LEU A 231 12.96 1.92 -21.49
C LEU A 231 12.89 3.46 -21.42
N VAL A 232 14.05 4.13 -21.52
CA VAL A 232 14.13 5.60 -21.48
C VAL A 232 13.45 6.26 -22.67
N ASN A 233 13.48 5.60 -23.84
CA ASN A 233 12.92 6.09 -25.09
C ASN A 233 11.51 5.58 -25.39
N ALA A 234 10.95 4.70 -24.55
CA ALA A 234 9.64 4.11 -24.75
C ALA A 234 8.50 5.13 -24.68
N GLU A 235 7.44 4.88 -25.43
CA GLU A 235 6.25 5.72 -25.44
C GLU A 235 5.44 5.58 -24.15
N VAL A 236 5.12 6.71 -23.54
CA VAL A 236 4.26 6.82 -22.36
C VAL A 236 2.84 7.24 -22.74
N VAL A 237 1.89 6.96 -21.87
CA VAL A 237 0.53 7.49 -21.96
C VAL A 237 0.59 8.99 -21.69
N GLU A 238 -0.01 9.80 -22.58
CA GLU A 238 -0.10 11.24 -22.39
C GLU A 238 -1.04 11.56 -21.23
N LEU A 239 -0.52 12.24 -20.20
CA LEU A 239 -1.31 12.81 -19.12
C LEU A 239 -1.82 14.19 -19.58
N HIS A 240 -3.05 14.55 -19.20
CA HIS A 240 -3.64 15.83 -19.60
C HIS A 240 -2.75 17.02 -19.23
N GLN A 241 -2.62 17.98 -20.17
CA GLN A 241 -1.58 19.04 -20.20
C GLN A 241 -1.61 20.07 -19.05
N PHE A 242 -2.59 20.05 -18.15
CA PHE A 242 -2.83 21.13 -17.20
C PHE A 242 -2.31 20.88 -15.76
N GLU A 243 -1.63 19.77 -15.50
CA GLU A 243 -1.26 19.39 -14.16
C GLU A 243 0.27 19.32 -13.99
N LYS A 244 0.80 20.09 -13.03
CA LYS A 244 2.19 19.90 -12.56
C LYS A 244 2.33 18.45 -12.08
N ARG A 245 3.23 17.69 -12.72
CA ARG A 245 3.47 16.27 -12.42
C ARG A 245 4.13 16.13 -11.05
N GLU A 246 3.37 16.09 -10.00
CA GLU A 246 3.87 15.63 -8.71
C GLU A 246 3.74 14.11 -8.68
N ILE A 247 4.86 13.41 -8.90
CA ILE A 247 4.96 11.94 -8.79
C ILE A 247 5.43 11.62 -7.39
N PHE A 248 4.71 10.76 -6.70
CA PHE A 248 5.13 10.28 -5.39
C PHE A 248 6.38 9.40 -5.50
N GLU A 249 7.45 9.75 -4.77
CA GLU A 249 8.75 9.06 -4.84
C GLU A 249 8.64 7.55 -4.55
N GLY A 250 7.72 7.12 -3.68
CA GLY A 250 7.53 5.72 -3.31
C GLY A 250 6.91 4.84 -4.40
N CYS A 251 6.25 5.44 -5.41
CA CYS A 251 5.56 4.75 -6.51
C CYS A 251 6.00 5.31 -7.87
N MET A 252 7.23 5.78 -7.95
CA MET A 252 7.78 6.36 -9.17
C MET A 252 7.84 5.34 -10.30
N PRO A 253 7.34 5.68 -11.51
CA PRO A 253 7.44 4.82 -12.67
C PRO A 253 8.87 4.46 -13.03
N VAL A 254 9.09 3.21 -13.42
CA VAL A 254 10.43 2.67 -13.71
C VAL A 254 11.14 3.44 -14.82
N GLU A 255 10.41 3.88 -15.85
CA GLU A 255 10.95 4.72 -16.94
C GLU A 255 11.34 6.14 -16.45
N VAL A 256 10.65 6.67 -15.44
CA VAL A 256 11.00 7.96 -14.82
C VAL A 256 12.27 7.83 -13.97
N MET A 257 12.37 6.72 -13.20
CA MET A 257 13.62 6.39 -12.49
C MET A 257 14.80 6.22 -13.45
N ALA A 258 14.59 5.49 -14.55
CA ALA A 258 15.63 5.26 -15.56
C ALA A 258 16.18 6.56 -16.17
N LYS A 259 15.34 7.56 -16.41
CA LYS A 259 15.73 8.89 -16.91
C LYS A 259 16.60 9.69 -15.96
N ARG A 260 16.68 9.34 -14.69
CA ARG A 260 17.58 9.98 -13.71
C ARG A 260 19.05 9.56 -13.87
N GLY A 261 19.33 8.49 -14.63
CA GLY A 261 20.65 8.00 -14.95
C GLY A 261 20.74 6.50 -15.10
N ILE A 262 21.72 6.03 -15.88
CA ILE A 262 21.86 4.61 -16.24
C ILE A 262 22.02 3.68 -15.03
N ASP A 263 22.63 4.14 -13.96
CA ASP A 263 22.82 3.35 -12.75
C ASP A 263 21.68 3.41 -11.75
N THR A 264 20.70 4.31 -11.95
CA THR A 264 19.61 4.55 -10.97
C THR A 264 18.84 3.27 -10.63
N LEU A 265 18.48 2.48 -11.65
CA LEU A 265 17.72 1.24 -11.42
C LEU A 265 18.56 0.18 -10.71
N ARG A 266 19.88 0.13 -10.95
CA ARG A 266 20.80 -0.83 -10.32
C ARG A 266 21.05 -0.54 -8.82
N TYR A 267 20.86 0.69 -8.39
CA TYR A 267 20.84 1.07 -6.96
C TYR A 267 19.45 1.07 -6.35
N GLY A 268 18.43 0.88 -7.18
CA GLY A 268 17.00 0.83 -6.84
C GLY A 268 16.39 -0.58 -7.04
N PRO A 269 15.33 -0.69 -7.85
CA PRO A 269 14.55 -1.91 -8.00
C PRO A 269 15.32 -3.08 -8.63
N LEU A 270 16.34 -2.81 -9.46
CA LEU A 270 17.12 -3.84 -10.14
C LEU A 270 18.49 -4.11 -9.45
N LYS A 271 18.57 -3.89 -8.14
CA LYS A 271 19.79 -4.03 -7.36
C LYS A 271 20.25 -5.49 -7.29
N PRO A 272 21.46 -5.84 -7.80
CA PRO A 272 21.94 -7.23 -7.86
C PRO A 272 22.63 -7.72 -6.58
N MET A 273 22.84 -6.83 -5.59
CA MET A 273 23.54 -7.18 -4.34
C MET A 273 22.76 -8.24 -3.56
N GLY A 274 23.49 -9.24 -3.03
CA GLY A 274 22.91 -10.35 -2.28
C GLY A 274 22.42 -11.51 -3.16
N PHE A 275 22.80 -11.51 -4.45
CA PHE A 275 22.48 -12.57 -5.40
C PHE A 275 23.70 -13.03 -6.17
N THR A 276 23.71 -14.31 -6.47
CA THR A 276 24.64 -14.93 -7.42
C THR A 276 23.81 -15.62 -8.50
N ASP A 277 24.12 -15.38 -9.76
CA ASP A 277 23.48 -16.06 -10.89
C ASP A 277 23.96 -17.53 -10.95
N PRO A 278 23.06 -18.53 -10.81
CA PRO A 278 23.47 -19.94 -10.85
C PRO A 278 24.11 -20.37 -12.16
N ARG A 279 23.84 -19.70 -13.27
CA ARG A 279 24.42 -20.02 -14.59
C ARG A 279 25.88 -19.63 -14.65
N THR A 280 26.25 -18.50 -14.07
CA THR A 280 27.63 -17.98 -14.15
C THR A 280 28.45 -18.23 -12.88
N GLY A 281 27.79 -18.33 -11.71
CA GLY A 281 28.44 -18.37 -10.40
C GLY A 281 28.95 -17.01 -9.92
N TYR A 282 28.52 -15.92 -10.58
CA TYR A 282 28.90 -14.55 -10.24
C TYR A 282 27.69 -13.66 -10.02
N ARG A 283 27.94 -12.51 -9.38
CA ARG A 283 26.90 -11.48 -9.20
C ARG A 283 26.50 -10.90 -10.55
N PRO A 284 25.20 -10.87 -10.91
CA PRO A 284 24.75 -10.27 -12.15
C PRO A 284 24.98 -8.75 -12.15
N TYR A 285 24.95 -8.11 -13.31
CA TYR A 285 25.09 -6.67 -13.43
C TYR A 285 23.84 -5.94 -12.94
N ALA A 286 22.65 -6.47 -13.26
CA ALA A 286 21.36 -6.06 -12.76
C ALA A 286 20.47 -7.29 -12.51
N LEU A 287 19.41 -7.16 -11.72
CA LEU A 287 18.52 -8.26 -11.39
C LEU A 287 17.08 -7.75 -11.28
N VAL A 288 16.19 -8.34 -12.06
CA VAL A 288 14.74 -8.13 -11.90
C VAL A 288 14.17 -9.20 -10.98
N GLN A 289 13.31 -8.83 -10.05
CA GLN A 289 12.64 -9.75 -9.15
C GLN A 289 11.15 -9.86 -9.50
N LEU A 290 10.65 -11.08 -9.51
CA LEU A 290 9.24 -11.39 -9.63
C LEU A 290 8.75 -11.93 -8.29
N ARG A 291 7.64 -11.35 -7.79
CA ARG A 291 7.02 -11.80 -6.54
C ARG A 291 5.71 -12.49 -6.84
N GLN A 292 5.48 -13.62 -6.19
CA GLN A 292 4.23 -14.35 -6.24
C GLN A 292 3.03 -13.44 -5.89
N ASP A 293 1.97 -13.47 -6.71
CA ASP A 293 0.78 -12.61 -6.56
C ASP A 293 -0.48 -13.36 -6.10
N ASN A 294 -0.51 -14.68 -6.23
CA ASN A 294 -1.61 -15.53 -5.75
C ASN A 294 -1.08 -16.78 -5.03
N LYS A 295 -1.96 -17.46 -4.28
CA LYS A 295 -1.59 -18.64 -3.47
C LYS A 295 -1.06 -19.81 -4.32
N ASP A 296 -1.62 -20.01 -5.52
CA ASP A 296 -1.25 -21.11 -6.40
C ASP A 296 0.03 -20.86 -7.20
N ALA A 297 0.69 -19.73 -6.99
CA ALA A 297 1.93 -19.34 -7.67
C ALA A 297 1.82 -19.38 -9.21
N THR A 298 0.66 -19.06 -9.76
CA THR A 298 0.42 -19.05 -11.22
C THR A 298 0.70 -17.71 -11.86
N ILE A 299 0.70 -16.60 -11.06
CA ILE A 299 0.95 -15.25 -11.53
C ILE A 299 1.96 -14.53 -10.62
N TYR A 300 2.77 -13.68 -11.23
CA TYR A 300 3.87 -12.97 -10.58
C TYR A 300 3.87 -11.48 -10.92
N ASN A 301 4.06 -10.64 -9.90
CA ASN A 301 4.23 -9.21 -10.04
C ASN A 301 5.69 -8.85 -10.31
N ILE A 302 5.96 -8.00 -11.30
CA ILE A 302 7.32 -7.49 -11.58
C ILE A 302 7.63 -6.40 -10.56
N VAL A 303 8.50 -6.70 -9.61
CA VAL A 303 8.78 -5.81 -8.46
C VAL A 303 9.49 -4.54 -8.90
N GLY A 304 8.93 -3.39 -8.53
CA GLY A 304 9.52 -2.08 -8.84
C GLY A 304 9.28 -1.59 -10.27
N PHE A 305 8.41 -2.24 -11.03
CA PHE A 305 8.06 -1.90 -12.41
C PHE A 305 6.72 -1.16 -12.53
N GLN A 306 6.41 -0.33 -11.55
CA GLN A 306 5.34 0.65 -11.72
C GLN A 306 5.62 1.44 -12.99
N THR A 307 4.60 1.66 -13.86
CA THR A 307 4.88 2.23 -15.19
C THR A 307 3.69 3.01 -15.75
N ASN A 308 4.02 4.05 -16.54
CA ASN A 308 3.09 4.79 -17.40
C ASN A 308 3.30 4.50 -18.89
N LEU A 309 4.06 3.46 -19.22
CA LEU A 309 4.24 3.05 -20.62
C LEU A 309 2.92 2.61 -21.23
N LYS A 310 2.73 2.89 -22.52
CA LYS A 310 1.63 2.30 -23.28
C LYS A 310 1.70 0.76 -23.25
N PHE A 311 0.57 0.07 -23.31
CA PHE A 311 0.54 -1.40 -23.18
C PHE A 311 1.44 -2.12 -24.19
N GLY A 312 1.47 -1.66 -25.44
CA GLY A 312 2.38 -2.19 -26.45
C GLY A 312 3.85 -2.02 -26.11
N GLU A 313 4.20 -0.89 -25.50
CA GLU A 313 5.57 -0.60 -25.04
C GLU A 313 5.93 -1.43 -23.80
N GLN A 314 5.01 -1.65 -22.89
CA GLN A 314 5.24 -2.55 -21.75
C GLN A 314 5.60 -3.95 -22.25
N LYS A 315 4.83 -4.49 -23.19
CA LYS A 315 5.13 -5.79 -23.80
C LYS A 315 6.49 -5.77 -24.50
N ARG A 316 6.75 -4.77 -25.35
CA ARG A 316 8.00 -4.68 -26.13
C ARG A 316 9.22 -4.57 -25.23
N VAL A 317 9.21 -3.62 -24.29
CA VAL A 317 10.38 -3.29 -23.48
C VAL A 317 10.63 -4.36 -22.39
N PHE A 318 9.58 -4.82 -21.71
CA PHE A 318 9.77 -5.80 -20.62
C PHE A 318 10.10 -7.20 -21.14
N SER A 319 9.71 -7.52 -22.38
CA SER A 319 10.17 -8.77 -23.05
C SER A 319 11.66 -8.75 -23.46
N MET A 320 12.36 -7.63 -23.30
CA MET A 320 13.83 -7.59 -23.47
C MET A 320 14.60 -8.07 -22.24
N ILE A 321 13.91 -8.26 -21.12
CA ILE A 321 14.50 -8.80 -19.91
C ILE A 321 14.72 -10.32 -20.13
N PRO A 322 15.96 -10.83 -20.00
CA PRO A 322 16.23 -12.25 -20.16
C PRO A 322 15.31 -13.12 -19.29
N GLY A 323 14.65 -14.07 -19.93
CA GLY A 323 13.63 -14.94 -19.31
C GLY A 323 12.20 -14.41 -19.39
N LEU A 324 11.97 -13.23 -19.98
CA LEU A 324 10.64 -12.65 -20.26
C LEU A 324 10.37 -12.47 -21.75
N GLU A 325 11.16 -13.02 -22.64
CA GLU A 325 11.03 -12.84 -24.10
C GLU A 325 9.64 -13.25 -24.61
N ASN A 326 9.04 -14.26 -23.98
CA ASN A 326 7.73 -14.77 -24.30
C ASN A 326 6.69 -14.48 -23.21
N ALA A 327 6.93 -13.50 -22.36
CA ALA A 327 6.07 -13.22 -21.21
C ALA A 327 4.65 -12.86 -21.64
N GLU A 328 3.68 -13.53 -21.01
CA GLU A 328 2.26 -13.25 -21.11
C GLU A 328 1.80 -12.41 -19.91
N PHE A 329 1.17 -11.27 -20.19
CA PHE A 329 0.74 -10.34 -19.17
C PHE A 329 -0.69 -10.66 -18.71
N ALA A 330 -0.83 -11.08 -17.46
CA ALA A 330 -2.15 -11.23 -16.81
C ALA A 330 -2.78 -9.84 -16.56
N LYS A 331 -1.93 -8.83 -16.27
CA LYS A 331 -2.35 -7.43 -16.08
C LYS A 331 -1.22 -6.49 -16.48
N TYR A 332 -1.54 -5.46 -17.26
CA TYR A 332 -0.60 -4.37 -17.55
C TYR A 332 -0.53 -3.37 -16.41
N GLY A 333 0.62 -2.72 -16.27
CA GLY A 333 0.77 -1.57 -15.40
C GLY A 333 -0.03 -0.37 -15.92
N VAL A 334 -0.58 0.41 -15.02
CA VAL A 334 -1.34 1.62 -15.34
C VAL A 334 -1.04 2.71 -14.33
N MET A 335 -1.05 3.96 -14.81
CA MET A 335 -0.91 5.13 -13.93
C MET A 335 -2.29 5.66 -13.56
N HIS A 336 -2.46 6.03 -12.31
CA HIS A 336 -3.68 6.64 -11.78
C HIS A 336 -3.37 8.01 -11.19
N ARG A 337 -4.34 8.92 -11.34
CA ARG A 337 -4.36 10.18 -10.63
C ARG A 337 -4.97 9.94 -9.26
N ASN A 338 -4.20 10.13 -8.21
CA ASN A 338 -4.63 10.01 -6.84
C ASN A 338 -5.02 11.37 -6.28
N THR A 339 -6.15 11.42 -5.59
CA THR A 339 -6.66 12.63 -4.94
C THR A 339 -6.46 12.52 -3.43
N PHE A 340 -6.02 13.61 -2.80
CA PHE A 340 -5.98 13.75 -1.35
C PHE A 340 -6.32 15.18 -0.93
N ILE A 341 -6.78 15.34 0.31
CA ILE A 341 -7.13 16.65 0.86
C ILE A 341 -5.93 17.25 1.62
N ASN A 342 -5.89 18.56 1.77
CA ASN A 342 -4.92 19.21 2.65
C ASN A 342 -5.29 18.99 4.13
N SER A 343 -5.12 17.75 4.59
CA SER A 343 -5.55 17.30 5.92
C SER A 343 -4.91 18.10 7.06
N THR A 344 -3.69 18.60 6.88
CA THR A 344 -2.97 19.38 7.90
C THR A 344 -3.74 20.64 8.33
N LYS A 345 -4.48 21.23 7.41
CA LYS A 345 -5.37 22.36 7.70
C LYS A 345 -6.75 21.91 8.20
N LEU A 346 -7.25 20.79 7.64
CA LEU A 346 -8.63 20.39 7.74
C LEU A 346 -8.93 19.47 8.92
N LEU A 347 -8.03 18.53 9.26
CA LEU A 347 -8.30 17.46 10.21
C LEU A 347 -7.58 17.67 11.55
N ASP A 348 -8.18 17.14 12.62
CA ASP A 348 -7.52 16.92 13.89
C ASP A 348 -6.85 15.53 13.97
N ARG A 349 -6.15 15.23 15.08
CA ARG A 349 -5.45 13.95 15.30
C ARG A 349 -6.36 12.73 15.34
N THR A 350 -7.68 12.92 15.46
CA THR A 350 -8.67 11.85 15.42
C THR A 350 -9.23 11.62 14.01
N TYR A 351 -8.67 12.29 13.00
CA TYR A 351 -9.14 12.33 11.61
C TYR A 351 -10.51 13.01 11.43
N GLN A 352 -10.97 13.74 12.44
CA GLN A 352 -12.23 14.51 12.37
C GLN A 352 -12.00 15.84 11.66
N LEU A 353 -12.98 16.25 10.85
CA LEU A 353 -12.98 17.55 10.19
C LEU A 353 -13.18 18.68 11.23
N LYS A 354 -12.24 19.63 11.30
CA LYS A 354 -12.26 20.74 12.29
C LYS A 354 -13.53 21.59 12.18
N LYS A 355 -13.99 21.84 10.93
CA LYS A 355 -15.17 22.69 10.64
C LYS A 355 -16.52 21.98 10.86
N ASN A 356 -16.57 20.64 10.75
CA ASN A 356 -17.80 19.87 10.94
C ASN A 356 -17.53 18.60 11.75
N LYS A 357 -17.96 18.61 12.99
CA LYS A 357 -17.70 17.52 13.94
C LYS A 357 -18.43 16.20 13.62
N ASN A 358 -19.38 16.19 12.70
CA ASN A 358 -20.04 14.95 12.25
C ASN A 358 -19.28 14.23 11.14
N ILE A 359 -18.17 14.80 10.63
CA ILE A 359 -17.45 14.25 9.49
C ILE A 359 -16.03 13.86 9.89
N TYR A 360 -15.65 12.64 9.56
CA TYR A 360 -14.31 12.10 9.61
C TYR A 360 -13.82 11.75 8.20
N PHE A 361 -12.53 11.75 8.02
CA PHE A 361 -11.86 11.21 6.83
C PHE A 361 -10.96 10.05 7.22
N ALA A 362 -10.76 9.08 6.32
CA ALA A 362 -9.81 7.99 6.54
C ALA A 362 -9.22 7.48 5.22
N GLY A 363 -8.06 6.85 5.30
CA GLY A 363 -7.36 6.29 4.15
C GLY A 363 -6.51 7.30 3.41
N GLN A 364 -6.06 6.91 2.23
CA GLN A 364 -5.10 7.65 1.43
C GLN A 364 -5.56 9.06 1.06
N ILE A 365 -6.86 9.30 1.01
CA ILE A 365 -7.44 10.64 0.81
C ILE A 365 -7.00 11.65 1.89
N THR A 366 -6.56 11.19 3.06
CA THR A 366 -6.04 12.06 4.14
C THR A 366 -4.55 12.37 4.00
N GLY A 367 -3.88 11.84 2.99
CA GLY A 367 -2.42 11.99 2.84
C GLY A 367 -1.60 10.98 3.63
N VAL A 368 -2.21 9.94 4.22
CA VAL A 368 -1.45 8.75 4.60
C VAL A 368 -1.22 7.89 3.36
N GLU A 369 0.01 7.42 3.14
CA GLU A 369 0.38 6.69 1.92
C GLU A 369 0.72 5.24 2.23
N GLY A 370 -0.10 4.31 1.70
CA GLY A 370 0.07 2.87 1.81
C GLY A 370 -1.14 2.14 2.38
N TYR A 371 -1.15 0.82 2.21
CA TYR A 371 -2.26 -0.04 2.63
C TYR A 371 -2.41 -0.10 4.15
N VAL A 372 -1.29 -0.32 4.86
CA VAL A 372 -1.28 -0.44 6.32
C VAL A 372 -1.61 0.89 6.98
N GLU A 373 -1.10 1.98 6.42
CA GLU A 373 -1.38 3.36 6.83
C GLU A 373 -2.87 3.71 6.65
N SER A 374 -3.45 3.28 5.53
CA SER A 374 -4.90 3.44 5.27
C SER A 374 -5.75 2.67 6.27
N ILE A 375 -5.40 1.40 6.56
CA ILE A 375 -6.05 0.59 7.61
C ILE A 375 -5.97 1.29 8.96
N SER A 376 -4.78 1.78 9.33
CA SER A 376 -4.54 2.51 10.58
C SER A 376 -5.46 3.72 10.73
N SER A 377 -5.57 4.54 9.70
CA SER A 377 -6.45 5.72 9.72
C SER A 377 -7.93 5.35 9.86
N GLY A 378 -8.35 4.26 9.20
CA GLY A 378 -9.71 3.70 9.33
C GLY A 378 -10.02 3.23 10.75
N LEU A 379 -9.05 2.56 11.40
CA LEU A 379 -9.16 2.14 12.80
C LEU A 379 -9.32 3.36 13.71
N VAL A 380 -8.46 4.38 13.59
CA VAL A 380 -8.51 5.58 14.42
C VAL A 380 -9.84 6.33 14.24
N ALA A 381 -10.27 6.56 12.99
CA ALA A 381 -11.53 7.24 12.68
C ALA A 381 -12.74 6.44 13.20
N GLY A 382 -12.75 5.11 13.01
CA GLY A 382 -13.83 4.23 13.46
C GLY A 382 -14.00 4.25 14.97
N ILE A 383 -12.90 4.10 15.73
CA ILE A 383 -12.93 4.17 17.20
C ILE A 383 -13.46 5.51 17.67
N ASN A 384 -12.94 6.62 17.13
CA ASN A 384 -13.32 7.96 17.57
C ASN A 384 -14.74 8.36 17.16
N ALA A 385 -15.24 7.86 16.05
CA ALA A 385 -16.63 8.01 15.66
C ALA A 385 -17.58 7.33 16.66
N VAL A 386 -17.23 6.13 17.15
CA VAL A 386 -17.99 5.44 18.21
C VAL A 386 -17.94 6.21 19.53
N LYS A 387 -16.75 6.68 19.93
CA LYS A 387 -16.59 7.50 21.14
C LYS A 387 -17.46 8.74 21.10
N GLN A 388 -17.47 9.43 19.96
CA GLN A 388 -18.33 10.60 19.76
C GLN A 388 -19.82 10.25 19.84
N LEU A 389 -20.25 9.16 19.20
CA LEU A 389 -21.66 8.73 19.24
C LEU A 389 -22.12 8.42 20.66
N LYS A 390 -21.24 7.78 21.46
CA LYS A 390 -21.46 7.48 22.87
C LYS A 390 -21.27 8.67 23.81
N GLN A 391 -20.89 9.83 23.29
CA GLN A 391 -20.53 11.02 24.09
C GLN A 391 -19.38 10.80 25.07
N GLU A 392 -18.44 9.91 24.70
CA GLU A 392 -17.22 9.61 25.44
C GLU A 392 -16.04 10.45 24.94
N GLU A 393 -15.02 10.59 25.77
CA GLU A 393 -13.78 11.28 25.37
C GLU A 393 -13.10 10.56 24.22
N LYS A 394 -12.65 11.33 23.21
CA LYS A 394 -11.94 10.81 22.06
C LYS A 394 -10.54 10.33 22.45
N ILE A 395 -10.03 9.39 21.68
CA ILE A 395 -8.71 8.83 21.86
C ILE A 395 -7.74 9.47 20.87
N GLU A 396 -6.76 10.18 21.37
CA GLU A 396 -5.57 10.56 20.64
C GLU A 396 -4.46 9.54 20.92
N PHE A 397 -4.00 8.87 19.87
CA PHE A 397 -2.88 7.95 19.98
C PHE A 397 -1.59 8.73 20.24
N SER A 398 -0.73 8.20 21.12
CA SER A 398 0.54 8.82 21.47
C SER A 398 1.44 8.98 20.25
N GLU A 399 2.08 10.15 20.09
CA GLU A 399 3.07 10.39 19.02
C GLU A 399 4.28 9.46 19.07
N TYR A 400 4.49 8.74 20.16
CA TYR A 400 5.51 7.71 20.29
C TYR A 400 5.11 6.38 19.63
N THR A 401 3.85 6.22 19.20
CA THR A 401 3.38 5.10 18.38
C THR A 401 3.38 5.49 16.91
N MET A 402 3.50 4.52 16.01
CA MET A 402 3.45 4.79 14.56
C MET A 402 2.06 5.29 14.13
N ILE A 403 0.99 4.72 14.71
CA ILE A 403 -0.40 5.18 14.52
C ILE A 403 -0.55 6.65 14.91
N GLY A 404 -0.06 7.03 16.10
CA GLY A 404 -0.16 8.40 16.59
C GLY A 404 0.73 9.38 15.83
N ALA A 405 1.93 8.97 15.43
CA ALA A 405 2.84 9.79 14.63
C ALA A 405 2.26 10.10 13.22
N LEU A 406 1.63 9.13 12.58
CA LEU A 406 0.90 9.36 11.31
C LEU A 406 -0.28 10.31 11.51
N ALA A 407 -1.07 10.12 12.57
CA ALA A 407 -2.19 11.01 12.91
C ALA A 407 -1.72 12.44 13.18
N GLN A 408 -0.60 12.60 13.86
CA GLN A 408 0.02 13.90 14.09
C GLN A 408 0.53 14.54 12.79
N TYR A 409 1.19 13.76 11.93
CA TYR A 409 1.71 14.27 10.66
C TYR A 409 0.59 14.87 9.80
N ILE A 410 -0.52 14.17 9.62
CA ILE A 410 -1.64 14.62 8.76
C ILE A 410 -2.49 15.74 9.39
N SER A 411 -2.28 16.10 10.63
CA SER A 411 -3.05 17.12 11.35
C SER A 411 -2.23 18.34 11.77
N THR A 412 -0.91 18.28 11.60
CA THR A 412 0.01 19.38 11.92
C THR A 412 0.20 20.28 10.69
N PRO A 413 -0.02 21.61 10.79
CA PRO A 413 0.13 22.53 9.67
C PRO A 413 1.49 22.40 8.98
N ASN A 414 1.47 22.21 7.67
CA ASN A 414 2.64 22.06 6.82
C ASN A 414 2.37 22.68 5.43
N GLU A 415 3.15 23.71 5.07
CA GLU A 415 3.00 24.39 3.77
C GLU A 415 3.39 23.52 2.58
N LYS A 416 4.26 22.53 2.82
CA LYS A 416 4.73 21.56 1.81
C LYS A 416 4.21 20.17 2.13
N PHE A 417 2.91 20.06 2.41
CA PHE A 417 2.29 18.79 2.73
C PHE A 417 2.38 17.82 1.57
N GLN A 418 2.92 16.65 1.83
CA GLN A 418 3.05 15.53 0.92
C GLN A 418 2.52 14.26 1.58
N PRO A 419 1.98 13.31 0.82
CA PRO A 419 1.60 12.02 1.37
C PRO A 419 2.75 11.36 2.13
N MET A 420 2.43 10.65 3.23
CA MET A 420 3.41 10.08 4.15
C MET A 420 3.12 8.62 4.44
N ASN A 421 4.13 7.79 4.26
CA ASN A 421 4.11 6.39 4.71
C ASN A 421 4.78 6.24 6.08
N ALA A 422 4.52 5.09 6.74
CA ALA A 422 5.17 4.75 7.99
C ALA A 422 6.69 4.73 7.84
N ASN A 423 7.37 5.57 8.62
CA ASN A 423 8.83 5.64 8.70
C ASN A 423 9.27 6.14 10.08
N TYR A 424 10.46 5.74 10.50
CA TYR A 424 10.97 6.13 11.84
C TYR A 424 11.32 7.61 11.96
N GLY A 425 11.39 8.35 10.86
CA GLY A 425 11.67 9.80 10.86
C GLY A 425 10.53 10.65 11.42
N ILE A 426 9.31 10.10 11.49
CA ILE A 426 8.16 10.79 12.08
C ILE A 426 7.95 10.47 13.57
N LEU A 427 8.69 9.49 14.12
CA LEU A 427 8.67 9.20 15.56
C LEU A 427 9.63 10.15 16.31
N PRO A 428 9.30 10.57 17.53
CA PRO A 428 10.23 11.25 18.41
C PRO A 428 11.50 10.42 18.62
N GLU A 429 12.66 11.10 18.69
CA GLU A 429 13.94 10.43 18.94
C GLU A 429 13.97 9.70 20.27
N LEU A 430 14.88 8.71 20.39
CA LEU A 430 15.16 8.04 21.66
C LEU A 430 15.94 9.02 22.57
N GLU A 431 15.58 9.06 23.84
CA GLU A 431 16.32 9.80 24.85
C GLU A 431 17.68 9.12 25.15
N GLY A 432 18.69 9.92 25.48
CA GLY A 432 20.00 9.45 25.92
C GLY A 432 21.07 9.43 24.82
N LYS A 433 22.00 8.48 24.88
CA LYS A 433 23.14 8.41 23.94
C LYS A 433 22.68 7.99 22.54
N LYS A 434 23.22 8.65 21.52
CA LYS A 434 22.97 8.33 20.11
C LYS A 434 23.40 6.90 19.79
N ILE A 435 22.46 6.09 19.31
CA ILE A 435 22.69 4.71 18.87
C ILE A 435 23.09 4.75 17.39
N SER A 436 24.30 4.28 17.08
CA SER A 436 24.83 4.24 15.70
C SER A 436 24.32 3.05 14.89
N ASP A 437 24.07 1.91 15.54
CA ASP A 437 23.49 0.73 14.91
C ASP A 437 22.01 0.98 14.59
N LYS A 438 21.69 1.03 13.29
CA LYS A 438 20.32 1.28 12.82
C LYS A 438 19.32 0.22 13.26
N LYS A 439 19.75 -1.06 13.26
CA LYS A 439 18.85 -2.17 13.61
C LYS A 439 18.49 -2.10 15.09
N LEU A 440 19.47 -1.85 15.94
CA LEU A 440 19.27 -1.65 17.37
C LEU A 440 18.43 -0.39 17.64
N LYS A 441 18.73 0.74 16.99
CA LYS A 441 17.95 1.98 17.11
C LYS A 441 16.47 1.75 16.77
N TYR A 442 16.20 1.10 15.66
CA TYR A 442 14.83 0.86 15.19
C TYR A 442 14.10 -0.18 16.04
N GLY A 443 14.79 -1.20 16.55
CA GLY A 443 14.23 -2.12 17.54
C GLY A 443 13.77 -1.38 18.79
N ASN A 444 14.64 -0.56 19.39
CA ASN A 444 14.29 0.24 20.58
C ASN A 444 13.13 1.23 20.36
N LEU A 445 13.04 1.82 19.15
CA LEU A 445 11.89 2.67 18.78
C LEU A 445 10.60 1.87 18.73
N SER A 446 10.64 0.65 18.19
CA SER A 446 9.48 -0.23 18.11
C SER A 446 9.04 -0.71 19.50
N ASP A 447 9.97 -1.14 20.33
CA ASP A 447 9.68 -1.57 21.70
C ASP A 447 9.01 -0.45 22.49
N ARG A 448 9.57 0.76 22.46
CA ARG A 448 8.97 1.94 23.08
C ARG A 448 7.55 2.23 22.57
N ALA A 449 7.33 2.11 21.25
CA ALA A 449 6.04 2.37 20.66
C ALA A 449 4.97 1.38 21.14
N LEU A 450 5.31 0.09 21.20
CA LEU A 450 4.40 -0.94 21.69
C LEU A 450 4.13 -0.80 23.19
N GLU A 451 5.12 -0.44 23.99
CA GLU A 451 4.94 -0.14 25.43
C GLU A 451 3.98 1.05 25.61
N LYS A 452 4.15 2.12 24.84
CA LYS A 452 3.25 3.29 24.88
C LYS A 452 1.84 2.94 24.45
N LEU A 453 1.67 2.16 23.38
CA LEU A 453 0.35 1.70 22.95
C LEU A 453 -0.35 0.88 24.03
N ASN A 454 0.35 -0.08 24.62
CA ASN A 454 -0.18 -0.93 25.68
C ASN A 454 -0.58 -0.12 26.92
N SER A 455 0.20 0.92 27.28
CA SER A 455 -0.11 1.80 28.41
C SER A 455 -1.39 2.61 28.24
N GLN A 456 -1.81 2.88 27.01
CA GLN A 456 -3.06 3.59 26.70
C GLN A 456 -4.31 2.68 26.87
N ASN A 457 -4.16 1.36 27.05
CA ASN A 457 -5.24 0.39 27.26
C ASN A 457 -6.34 0.40 26.19
N ILE A 458 -6.06 0.88 24.98
CA ILE A 458 -7.04 1.06 23.89
C ILE A 458 -7.62 -0.27 23.41
N ALA A 459 -6.84 -1.35 23.47
CA ALA A 459 -7.31 -2.69 23.07
C ALA A 459 -8.49 -3.22 23.91
N LYS A 460 -8.72 -2.64 25.08
CA LYS A 460 -9.82 -3.02 25.99
C LYS A 460 -11.10 -2.23 25.76
N ILE A 461 -11.07 -1.26 24.90
CA ILE A 461 -12.18 -0.37 24.52
C ILE A 461 -12.83 -0.90 23.23
#